data_6af5fa212d26344a53ad38294136bde6
#
_entry.id   6af5fa212d26344a53ad38294136bde6
#
_cell.length_a   1.000
_cell.length_b   1.000
_cell.length_c   1.000
_cell.angle_alpha   90.00
_cell.angle_beta   90.00
_cell.angle_gamma   90.00
#
_symmetry.space_group_name_H-M   'P 1'
#
loop_
_entity.id
_entity.type
_entity.pdbx_description
1 polymer ?
#
loop_
_entity_poly.entity_id
_entity_poly.type
_entity_poly.pdbx_seq_one_letter_code
_entity_poly.pdbx_strand_id
1 'polypeptide(L)'
;MVKPYLLSILLLLSTNLFGQIKIAPVDFFWVNRVDSALNIIKNTDKSVYDTLIRYCTNIGFWNGKFSTIEGTGEIVITKNDVTKGPINNLAAVIVHESKHLQYVNNNITVTIHVEEIDCFTYEKIFLLKIPNVELWLIENTEKEIKRFQGN
;
A
#
# COMPACT_ATOMS: atom_id res chain seq x y z
N MET A 1 45.86 1.24 20.25
CA MET A 1 45.36 1.39 18.87
C MET A 1 44.04 0.66 18.76
N VAL A 2 42.94 1.37 18.85
CA VAL A 2 41.56 0.80 18.71
C VAL A 2 41.27 0.72 17.23
N LYS A 3 40.93 -0.49 16.72
CA LYS A 3 40.70 -0.73 15.30
C LYS A 3 39.43 0.01 14.84
N PRO A 4 39.47 0.69 13.66
CA PRO A 4 38.35 1.54 13.18
C PRO A 4 37.07 0.79 12.74
N TYR A 5 37.01 -0.53 12.89
CA TYR A 5 35.89 -1.36 12.43
C TYR A 5 34.68 -1.39 13.37
N LEU A 6 34.82 -0.92 14.63
CA LEU A 6 33.70 -0.90 15.57
C LEU A 6 32.77 0.32 15.38
N LEU A 7 33.26 1.39 14.75
CA LEU A 7 32.44 2.60 14.53
C LEU A 7 31.47 2.46 13.35
N SER A 8 31.77 1.62 12.37
CA SER A 8 30.94 1.42 11.18
C SER A 8 29.69 0.56 11.44
N ILE A 9 29.73 -0.29 12.46
CA ILE A 9 28.57 -1.15 12.82
C ILE A 9 27.56 -0.39 13.67
N LEU A 10 28.00 0.61 14.43
CA LEU A 10 27.09 1.43 15.28
C LEU A 10 26.29 2.46 14.46
N LEU A 11 26.77 2.87 13.29
CA LEU A 11 26.06 3.83 12.40
C LEU A 11 24.93 3.19 11.59
N LEU A 12 24.89 1.87 11.47
CA LEU A 12 23.84 1.13 10.77
C LEU A 12 22.62 0.78 11.65
N LEU A 13 22.72 1.02 12.97
CA LEU A 13 21.67 0.70 13.95
C LEU A 13 20.85 1.90 14.43
N SER A 14 21.11 3.12 13.95
CA SER A 14 20.51 4.34 14.52
C SER A 14 19.49 5.05 13.65
N THR A 15 19.00 4.45 12.56
CA THR A 15 17.92 5.07 11.77
C THR A 15 16.82 4.07 11.52
N ASN A 16 15.87 3.90 12.42
CA ASN A 16 14.51 3.47 12.12
C ASN A 16 13.72 3.21 13.41
N LEU A 17 13.42 4.25 14.16
CA LEU A 17 12.61 4.11 15.37
C LEU A 17 11.13 4.48 15.22
N PHE A 18 10.65 4.94 14.07
CA PHE A 18 9.23 5.22 13.84
C PHE A 18 8.81 5.01 12.39
N GLY A 19 8.02 3.95 12.15
CA GLY A 19 7.04 3.94 11.07
C GLY A 19 7.56 3.83 9.64
N GLN A 20 8.67 3.15 9.38
CA GLN A 20 9.08 2.88 8.01
C GLN A 20 8.57 1.51 7.58
N ILE A 21 7.73 1.49 6.52
CA ILE A 21 7.28 0.26 5.89
C ILE A 21 8.49 -0.45 5.28
N LYS A 22 8.67 -1.71 5.62
CA LYS A 22 9.71 -2.55 5.01
C LYS A 22 9.20 -3.09 3.67
N ILE A 23 9.98 -2.92 2.62
CA ILE A 23 9.69 -3.49 1.31
C ILE A 23 10.56 -4.73 1.12
N ALA A 24 9.98 -5.86 0.72
CA ALA A 24 10.71 -7.08 0.47
C ALA A 24 11.76 -6.88 -0.64
N PRO A 25 13.05 -7.21 -0.41
CA PRO A 25 14.13 -6.94 -1.34
C PRO A 25 14.20 -8.00 -2.45
N VAL A 26 13.17 -8.04 -3.32
CA VAL A 26 13.04 -9.06 -4.37
C VAL A 26 13.66 -8.59 -5.68
N ASP A 27 13.34 -7.36 -6.10
CA ASP A 27 13.75 -6.77 -7.36
C ASP A 27 13.86 -5.25 -7.17
N PHE A 28 14.98 -4.67 -7.58
CA PHE A 28 15.23 -3.24 -7.42
C PHE A 28 14.18 -2.37 -8.14
N PHE A 29 13.72 -2.81 -9.32
CA PHE A 29 12.68 -2.11 -10.05
C PHE A 29 11.35 -2.10 -9.26
N TRP A 30 10.98 -3.23 -8.65
CA TRP A 30 9.74 -3.32 -7.86
C TRP A 30 9.82 -2.46 -6.60
N VAL A 31 10.95 -2.51 -5.89
CA VAL A 31 11.20 -1.68 -4.70
C VAL A 31 11.03 -0.20 -5.06
N ASN A 32 11.66 0.26 -6.14
CA ASN A 32 11.56 1.66 -6.57
C ASN A 32 10.12 2.06 -6.95
N ARG A 33 9.36 1.17 -7.56
CA ARG A 33 7.95 1.45 -7.89
C ARG A 33 7.10 1.58 -6.62
N VAL A 34 7.30 0.71 -5.64
CA VAL A 34 6.59 0.80 -4.35
C VAL A 34 6.98 2.07 -3.61
N ASP A 35 8.26 2.41 -3.55
CA ASP A 35 8.72 3.68 -2.95
C ASP A 35 8.09 4.90 -3.63
N SER A 36 8.01 4.88 -4.97
CA SER A 36 7.35 5.93 -5.73
C SER A 36 5.86 6.03 -5.41
N ALA A 37 5.17 4.89 -5.30
CA ALA A 37 3.75 4.85 -4.91
C ALA A 37 3.54 5.38 -3.49
N LEU A 38 4.39 4.98 -2.53
CA LEU A 38 4.34 5.50 -1.15
C LEU A 38 4.57 7.02 -1.09
N ASN A 39 5.46 7.54 -1.92
CA ASN A 39 5.68 8.98 -2.04
C ASN A 39 4.45 9.70 -2.62
N ILE A 40 3.76 9.12 -3.61
CA ILE A 40 2.50 9.67 -4.12
C ILE A 40 1.47 9.72 -3.00
N ILE A 41 1.27 8.61 -2.25
CA ILE A 41 0.31 8.56 -1.15
C ILE A 41 0.62 9.65 -0.12
N LYS A 42 1.88 9.74 0.32
CA LYS A 42 2.33 10.72 1.31
C LYS A 42 2.10 12.18 0.88
N ASN A 43 2.37 12.48 -0.39
CA ASN A 43 2.27 13.84 -0.93
C ASN A 43 0.83 14.22 -1.31
N THR A 44 -0.02 13.24 -1.63
CA THR A 44 -1.42 13.45 -2.01
C THR A 44 -2.33 13.57 -0.79
N ASP A 45 -2.17 12.67 0.16
CA ASP A 45 -3.00 12.61 1.37
C ASP A 45 -2.20 12.10 2.57
N LYS A 46 -1.72 13.05 3.37
CA LYS A 46 -0.96 12.71 4.56
C LYS A 46 -1.77 11.84 5.55
N SER A 47 -3.08 12.02 5.66
CA SER A 47 -3.90 11.25 6.59
C SER A 47 -4.02 9.78 6.16
N VAL A 48 -4.12 9.53 4.85
CA VAL A 48 -4.07 8.19 4.27
C VAL A 48 -2.71 7.56 4.52
N TYR A 49 -1.63 8.31 4.30
CA TYR A 49 -0.27 7.83 4.58
C TYR A 49 -0.05 7.50 6.05
N ASP A 50 -0.48 8.38 6.97
CA ASP A 50 -0.36 8.16 8.41
C ASP A 50 -1.16 6.92 8.87
N THR A 51 -2.31 6.66 8.23
CA THR A 51 -3.10 5.45 8.45
C THR A 51 -2.38 4.21 7.90
N LEU A 52 -1.84 4.29 6.69
CA LEU A 52 -1.07 3.21 6.08
C LEU A 52 0.11 2.80 6.98
N ILE A 53 0.97 3.73 7.42
CA ILE A 53 2.13 3.41 8.27
C ILE A 53 1.75 2.93 9.67
N ARG A 54 0.53 3.21 10.12
CA ARG A 54 0.03 2.71 11.41
C ARG A 54 -0.25 1.22 11.38
N TYR A 55 -0.77 0.72 10.27
CA TYR A 55 -1.24 -0.67 10.14
C TYR A 55 -0.33 -1.54 9.28
N CYS A 56 0.37 -0.97 8.30
CA CYS A 56 1.25 -1.69 7.40
C CYS A 56 2.70 -1.62 7.87
N THR A 57 3.29 -2.76 8.18
CA THR A 57 4.71 -2.89 8.56
C THR A 57 5.57 -3.40 7.40
N ASN A 58 4.99 -4.18 6.51
CA ASN A 58 5.69 -4.79 5.38
C ASN A 58 4.88 -4.70 4.09
N ILE A 59 5.60 -4.57 2.97
CA ILE A 59 5.05 -4.80 1.63
C ILE A 59 5.85 -5.93 0.99
N GLY A 60 5.16 -7.03 0.73
CA GLY A 60 5.68 -8.21 0.05
C GLY A 60 5.17 -8.31 -1.38
N PHE A 61 5.67 -9.32 -2.10
CA PHE A 61 5.32 -9.59 -3.48
C PHE A 61 5.01 -11.06 -3.70
N TRP A 62 4.06 -11.36 -4.57
CA TRP A 62 3.69 -12.72 -4.91
C TRP A 62 3.22 -12.86 -6.37
N ASN A 63 3.11 -14.10 -6.83
CA ASN A 63 2.61 -14.43 -8.18
C ASN A 63 1.11 -14.77 -8.18
N GLY A 64 0.36 -14.21 -7.24
CA GLY A 64 -1.08 -14.41 -7.16
C GLY A 64 -1.86 -13.64 -8.21
N LYS A 65 -3.17 -13.82 -8.19
CA LYS A 65 -4.09 -13.18 -9.13
C LYS A 65 -4.45 -11.76 -8.71
N PHE A 66 -4.54 -11.51 -7.41
CA PHE A 66 -4.93 -10.23 -6.83
C PHE A 66 -3.95 -9.84 -5.72
N SER A 67 -3.68 -8.55 -5.55
CA SER A 67 -3.04 -8.04 -4.34
C SER A 67 -3.96 -8.27 -3.15
N THR A 68 -3.40 -8.39 -1.96
CA THR A 68 -4.14 -8.75 -0.75
C THR A 68 -3.35 -8.36 0.48
N ILE A 69 -3.93 -8.60 1.65
CA ILE A 69 -3.22 -8.50 2.93
C ILE A 69 -2.84 -9.89 3.45
N GLU A 70 -1.76 -9.96 4.24
CA GLU A 70 -1.37 -11.15 4.98
C GLU A 70 -1.20 -10.82 6.47
N GLY A 71 -1.91 -11.58 7.31
CA GLY A 71 -1.93 -11.28 8.75
C GLY A 71 -2.47 -9.89 9.07
N THR A 72 -1.85 -9.24 10.05
CA THR A 72 -2.29 -7.93 10.58
C THR A 72 -1.42 -6.76 10.15
N GLY A 73 -0.40 -6.98 9.34
CA GLY A 73 0.58 -5.92 9.05
C GLY A 73 1.25 -5.98 7.69
N GLU A 74 0.88 -6.89 6.82
CA GLU A 74 1.53 -7.04 5.52
C GLU A 74 0.54 -6.82 4.37
N ILE A 75 0.98 -6.03 3.39
CA ILE A 75 0.34 -5.93 2.08
C ILE A 75 1.16 -6.75 1.10
N VAL A 76 0.52 -7.66 0.37
CA VAL A 76 1.17 -8.52 -0.63
C VAL A 76 0.70 -8.12 -2.01
N ILE A 77 1.62 -7.56 -2.81
CA ILE A 77 1.32 -7.00 -4.12
C ILE A 77 1.63 -8.02 -5.21
N THR A 78 0.75 -8.15 -6.21
CA THR A 78 1.03 -9.03 -7.34
C THR A 78 2.10 -8.45 -8.23
N LYS A 79 2.84 -9.33 -8.92
CA LYS A 79 3.77 -8.93 -9.98
C LYS A 79 3.08 -8.03 -11.02
N ASN A 80 1.83 -8.32 -11.33
CA ASN A 80 1.06 -7.56 -12.32
C ASN A 80 0.86 -6.11 -11.87
N ASP A 81 0.43 -5.90 -10.63
CA ASP A 81 0.16 -4.56 -10.08
C ASP A 81 1.44 -3.74 -9.96
N VAL A 82 2.55 -4.37 -9.58
CA VAL A 82 3.82 -3.67 -9.45
C VAL A 82 4.48 -3.35 -10.79
N THR A 83 4.26 -4.16 -11.85
CA THR A 83 4.98 -4.00 -13.12
C THR A 83 4.17 -3.31 -14.21
N LYS A 84 2.84 -3.39 -14.16
CA LYS A 84 1.95 -2.88 -15.20
C LYS A 84 1.21 -1.63 -14.75
N GLY A 85 0.92 -0.79 -15.73
CA GLY A 85 0.16 0.43 -15.52
C GLY A 85 0.93 1.58 -14.88
N PRO A 86 0.25 2.71 -14.69
CA PRO A 86 0.82 3.91 -14.10
C PRO A 86 1.10 3.72 -12.62
N ILE A 87 1.98 4.55 -12.07
CA ILE A 87 2.33 4.49 -10.67
C ILE A 87 1.15 4.86 -9.75
N ASN A 88 0.22 5.68 -10.25
CA ASN A 88 -1.01 6.02 -9.54
C ASN A 88 -1.89 4.79 -9.28
N ASN A 89 -1.90 3.81 -10.20
CA ASN A 89 -2.59 2.54 -9.99
C ASN A 89 -1.98 1.74 -8.83
N LEU A 90 -0.66 1.66 -8.77
CA LEU A 90 0.01 0.96 -7.66
C LEU A 90 -0.25 1.67 -6.32
N ALA A 91 -0.23 3.00 -6.29
CA ALA A 91 -0.60 3.78 -5.10
C ALA A 91 -2.04 3.49 -4.66
N ALA A 92 -2.98 3.43 -5.61
CA ALA A 92 -4.38 3.10 -5.36
C ALA A 92 -4.55 1.70 -4.77
N VAL A 93 -3.89 0.68 -5.35
CA VAL A 93 -3.87 -0.69 -4.81
C VAL A 93 -3.36 -0.72 -3.37
N ILE A 94 -2.25 -0.05 -3.07
CA ILE A 94 -1.71 0.01 -1.70
C ILE A 94 -2.71 0.67 -0.74
N VAL A 95 -3.39 1.74 -1.15
CA VAL A 95 -4.42 2.42 -0.36
C VAL A 95 -5.62 1.51 -0.12
N HIS A 96 -6.07 0.78 -1.13
CA HIS A 96 -7.14 -0.22 -1.03
C HIS A 96 -6.79 -1.29 0.01
N GLU A 97 -5.64 -1.94 -0.12
CA GLU A 97 -5.19 -2.99 0.79
C GLU A 97 -4.96 -2.47 2.22
N SER A 98 -4.53 -1.21 2.36
CA SER A 98 -4.40 -0.59 3.68
C SER A 98 -5.73 -0.47 4.43
N LYS A 99 -6.83 -0.35 3.70
CA LYS A 99 -8.17 -0.30 4.28
C LYS A 99 -8.59 -1.68 4.82
N HIS A 100 -8.26 -2.77 4.14
CA HIS A 100 -8.43 -4.13 4.66
C HIS A 100 -7.64 -4.33 5.96
N LEU A 101 -6.38 -3.84 6.05
CA LEU A 101 -5.60 -3.88 7.29
C LEU A 101 -6.29 -3.14 8.45
N GLN A 102 -7.00 -2.02 8.18
CA GLN A 102 -7.78 -1.34 9.21
C GLN A 102 -8.91 -2.21 9.75
N TYR A 103 -9.62 -2.93 8.86
CA TYR A 103 -10.69 -3.86 9.27
C TYR A 103 -10.15 -4.94 10.19
N VAL A 104 -9.07 -5.62 9.79
CA VAL A 104 -8.47 -6.69 10.58
C VAL A 104 -7.94 -6.18 11.93
N ASN A 105 -7.18 -5.08 11.93
CA ASN A 105 -6.56 -4.56 13.16
C ASN A 105 -7.59 -3.98 14.15
N ASN A 106 -8.72 -3.47 13.67
CA ASN A 106 -9.78 -2.94 14.52
C ASN A 106 -10.86 -4.00 14.84
N ASN A 107 -10.66 -5.27 14.45
CA ASN A 107 -11.62 -6.36 14.63
C ASN A 107 -13.02 -6.03 14.10
N ILE A 108 -13.09 -5.31 12.98
CA ILE A 108 -14.36 -4.96 12.33
C ILE A 108 -14.81 -6.15 11.48
N THR A 109 -15.97 -6.71 11.79
CA THR A 109 -16.54 -7.83 11.05
C THR A 109 -17.76 -7.36 10.27
N VAL A 110 -17.68 -7.43 8.96
CA VAL A 110 -18.77 -7.14 8.02
C VAL A 110 -18.79 -8.22 6.92
N THR A 111 -19.76 -8.17 6.03
CA THR A 111 -19.72 -9.05 4.85
C THR A 111 -18.63 -8.59 3.88
N ILE A 112 -18.09 -9.51 3.10
CA ILE A 112 -17.06 -9.19 2.11
C ILE A 112 -17.53 -8.09 1.14
N HIS A 113 -18.79 -8.08 0.74
CA HIS A 113 -19.33 -7.04 -0.13
C HIS A 113 -19.28 -5.64 0.50
N VAL A 114 -19.62 -5.54 1.78
CA VAL A 114 -19.57 -4.26 2.50
C VAL A 114 -18.14 -3.78 2.65
N GLU A 115 -17.22 -4.69 2.99
CA GLU A 115 -15.81 -4.39 3.13
C GLU A 115 -15.19 -3.92 1.81
N GLU A 116 -15.44 -4.63 0.71
CA GLU A 116 -14.93 -4.27 -0.62
C GLU A 116 -15.48 -2.91 -1.11
N ILE A 117 -16.78 -2.65 -0.90
CA ILE A 117 -17.38 -1.34 -1.24
C ILE A 117 -16.65 -0.22 -0.49
N ASP A 118 -16.37 -0.41 0.80
CA ASP A 118 -15.65 0.61 1.59
C ASP A 118 -14.19 0.76 1.14
N CYS A 119 -13.50 -0.34 0.85
CA CYS A 119 -12.13 -0.31 0.35
C CYS A 119 -12.03 0.41 -1.00
N PHE A 120 -12.89 0.09 -1.97
CA PHE A 120 -12.94 0.79 -3.25
C PHE A 120 -13.41 2.25 -3.13
N THR A 121 -14.31 2.54 -2.19
CA THR A 121 -14.71 3.94 -1.92
C THR A 121 -13.53 4.74 -1.36
N TYR A 122 -12.76 4.16 -0.45
CA TYR A 122 -11.57 4.78 0.12
C TYR A 122 -10.50 5.02 -0.94
N GLU A 123 -10.24 4.04 -1.80
CA GLU A 123 -9.38 4.13 -2.98
C GLU A 123 -9.82 5.26 -3.92
N LYS A 124 -11.12 5.33 -4.26
CA LYS A 124 -11.67 6.37 -5.13
C LYS A 124 -11.45 7.77 -4.56
N ILE A 125 -11.73 7.96 -3.28
CA ILE A 125 -11.54 9.26 -2.60
C ILE A 125 -10.07 9.68 -2.68
N PHE A 126 -9.14 8.74 -2.52
CA PHE A 126 -7.71 9.00 -2.68
C PHE A 126 -7.34 9.38 -4.12
N LEU A 127 -7.79 8.60 -5.11
CA LEU A 127 -7.54 8.87 -6.53
C LEU A 127 -8.01 10.25 -6.96
N LEU A 128 -9.18 10.69 -6.50
CA LEU A 128 -9.72 12.03 -6.80
C LEU A 128 -8.87 13.19 -6.27
N LYS A 129 -7.94 12.93 -5.35
CA LYS A 129 -7.01 13.93 -4.82
C LYS A 129 -5.70 14.02 -5.62
N ILE A 130 -5.42 13.03 -6.48
CA ILE A 130 -4.20 13.03 -7.30
C ILE A 130 -4.36 14.02 -8.46
N PRO A 131 -3.49 15.03 -8.61
CA PRO A 131 -3.53 15.93 -9.76
C PRO A 131 -3.33 15.15 -11.07
N ASN A 132 -4.19 15.41 -12.05
CA ASN A 132 -4.14 14.79 -13.38
C ASN A 132 -4.14 13.24 -13.34
N VAL A 133 -4.85 12.65 -12.39
CA VAL A 133 -5.04 11.19 -12.34
C VAL A 133 -5.66 10.68 -13.63
N GLU A 134 -5.29 9.48 -14.03
CA GLU A 134 -5.86 8.81 -15.19
C GLU A 134 -7.35 8.48 -14.93
N LEU A 135 -8.26 9.04 -15.73
CA LEU A 135 -9.71 8.90 -15.52
C LEU A 135 -10.17 7.45 -15.46
N TRP A 136 -9.55 6.58 -16.26
CA TRP A 136 -9.92 5.16 -16.28
C TRP A 136 -9.68 4.45 -14.92
N LEU A 137 -8.77 4.95 -14.08
CA LEU A 137 -8.59 4.42 -12.70
C LEU A 137 -9.85 4.68 -11.86
N ILE A 138 -10.37 5.91 -11.92
CA ILE A 138 -11.60 6.27 -11.21
C ILE A 138 -12.79 5.47 -11.74
N GLU A 139 -12.93 5.36 -13.07
CA GLU A 139 -13.99 4.60 -13.72
C GLU A 139 -13.97 3.11 -13.34
N ASN A 140 -12.77 2.51 -13.29
CA ASN A 140 -12.60 1.12 -12.86
C ASN A 140 -13.01 0.93 -11.39
N THR A 141 -12.59 1.82 -10.52
CA THR A 141 -12.96 1.77 -9.10
C THR A 141 -14.48 1.90 -8.92
N GLU A 142 -15.12 2.81 -9.66
CA GLU A 142 -16.59 2.94 -9.66
C GLU A 142 -17.31 1.69 -10.18
N LYS A 143 -16.75 1.03 -11.19
CA LYS A 143 -17.27 -0.22 -11.70
C LYS A 143 -17.20 -1.34 -10.67
N GLU A 144 -16.09 -1.44 -9.92
CA GLU A 144 -15.97 -2.42 -8.85
C GLU A 144 -16.96 -2.14 -7.71
N ILE A 145 -17.13 -0.88 -7.27
CA ILE A 145 -18.14 -0.51 -6.28
C ILE A 145 -19.53 -0.99 -6.74
N LYS A 146 -19.93 -0.68 -7.99
CA LYS A 146 -21.23 -1.11 -8.53
C LYS A 146 -21.35 -2.64 -8.61
N ARG A 147 -20.28 -3.35 -8.93
CA ARG A 147 -20.26 -4.81 -8.97
C ARG A 147 -20.61 -5.41 -7.60
N PHE A 148 -20.04 -4.88 -6.53
CA PHE A 148 -20.33 -5.35 -5.17
C PHE A 148 -21.67 -4.88 -4.64
N GLN A 149 -22.24 -3.77 -5.14
CA GLN A 149 -23.58 -3.30 -4.79
C GLN A 149 -24.70 -4.11 -5.44
N GLY A 150 -24.44 -4.73 -6.58
CA GLY A 150 -25.44 -5.45 -7.40
C GLY A 150 -25.62 -6.93 -7.04
N ASN A 151 -24.90 -7.46 -6.05
CA ASN A 151 -24.93 -8.87 -5.65
C ASN A 151 -25.62 -9.05 -4.30
#